data_6f06a4aa484f10b7f50edc4d92371a6d
#
_entry.id   6f06a4aa484f10b7f50edc4d92371a6d
#
_cell.length_a   1.000
_cell.length_b   1.000
_cell.length_c   1.000
_cell.angle_alpha   90.00
_cell.angle_beta   90.00
_cell.angle_gamma   90.00
#
_symmetry.space_group_name_H-M   'P 1'
#
loop_
_entity.id
_entity.type
_entity.pdbx_description
1 polymer ?
#
loop_
_entity_poly.entity_id
_entity_poly.type
_entity_poly.pdbx_seq_one_letter_code
_entity_poly.pdbx_strand_id
1 'polypeptide(L)'
;MQLAMLKVCHAQSCGKCVPCRDGLGKLEDLLEDVLNNRATEETLTLIEKTARNIELSADCAIGFEAARMVLVGLDGLREDYLSHVREHRCSGSFEQPIPCIDQCPAHVDIPGYIALTGAGRYEDAVRLIRKDNPFPVACALICEHPC
;
A
#
# COMPACT_ATOMS: atom_id res chain seq x y z
N MET A 1 -0.14 1.31 1.99
CA MET A 1 0.71 2.39 1.46
C MET A 1 0.59 3.68 2.29
N GLN A 2 -0.60 4.24 2.50
CA GLN A 2 -0.80 5.50 3.27
C GLN A 2 -0.18 5.46 4.67
N LEU A 3 -0.45 4.42 5.47
CA LEU A 3 0.13 4.28 6.80
C LEU A 3 1.67 4.27 6.78
N ALA A 4 2.28 3.58 5.80
CA ALA A 4 3.74 3.54 5.68
C ALA A 4 4.32 4.93 5.39
N MET A 5 3.70 5.69 4.47
CA MET A 5 4.12 7.07 4.19
C MET A 5 3.91 7.99 5.39
N LEU A 6 2.78 7.84 6.09
CA LEU A 6 2.50 8.62 7.31
C LEU A 6 3.57 8.38 8.38
N LYS A 7 3.95 7.13 8.62
CA LYS A 7 5.04 6.75 9.55
C LYS A 7 6.38 7.39 9.16
N VAL A 8 6.70 7.41 7.86
CA VAL A 8 7.92 8.08 7.38
C VAL A 8 7.85 9.59 7.66
N CYS A 9 6.74 10.26 7.36
CA CYS A 9 6.57 11.69 7.62
C CYS A 9 6.63 11.99 9.12
N HIS A 10 6.00 11.17 9.96
CA HIS A 10 6.05 11.32 11.40
C HIS A 10 7.47 11.17 11.95
N ALA A 11 8.18 10.12 11.53
CA ALA A 11 9.58 9.90 11.93
C ALA A 11 10.53 11.02 11.48
N GLN A 12 10.22 11.69 10.36
CA GLN A 12 11.01 12.84 9.87
C GLN A 12 10.52 14.18 10.44
N SER A 13 9.46 14.21 11.23
CA SER A 13 8.95 15.45 11.82
C SER A 13 9.90 15.98 12.88
N CYS A 14 9.99 17.31 12.98
CA CYS A 14 10.84 17.96 14.01
C CYS A 14 10.18 17.99 15.40
N GLY A 15 8.91 17.60 15.53
CA GLY A 15 8.15 17.57 16.77
C GLY A 15 7.79 18.94 17.38
N LYS A 16 8.09 20.06 16.68
CA LYS A 16 7.88 21.41 17.20
C LYS A 16 6.41 21.74 17.41
N CYS A 17 5.59 21.52 16.40
CA CYS A 17 4.18 21.83 16.47
C CYS A 17 3.32 20.63 16.92
N VAL A 18 2.27 20.89 17.68
CA VAL A 18 1.35 19.87 18.22
C VAL A 18 0.72 19.03 17.11
N PRO A 19 0.26 19.60 15.97
CA PRO A 19 -0.32 18.81 14.89
C PRO A 19 0.59 17.69 14.36
N CYS A 20 1.90 17.92 14.25
CA CYS A 20 2.84 16.86 13.89
C CYS A 20 3.09 15.91 15.05
N ARG A 21 3.50 16.46 16.21
CA ARG A 21 3.97 15.66 17.34
C ARG A 21 2.92 14.69 17.86
N ASP A 22 1.70 15.16 18.04
CA ASP A 22 0.62 14.38 18.64
C ASP A 22 -0.41 13.93 17.58
N GLY A 23 -0.67 14.78 16.58
CA GLY A 23 -1.70 14.53 15.57
C GLY A 23 -1.33 13.44 14.58
N LEU A 24 -0.09 13.40 14.08
CA LEU A 24 0.33 12.34 13.14
C LEU A 24 0.35 10.97 13.84
N GLY A 25 0.82 10.90 15.09
CA GLY A 25 0.77 9.64 15.86
C GLY A 25 -0.67 9.15 16.06
N LYS A 26 -1.59 10.06 16.41
CA LYS A 26 -3.01 9.68 16.52
C LYS A 26 -3.61 9.21 15.19
N LEU A 27 -3.20 9.82 14.09
CA LEU A 27 -3.65 9.43 12.76
C LEU A 27 -3.09 8.06 12.35
N GLU A 28 -1.85 7.72 12.76
CA GLU A 28 -1.27 6.38 12.61
C GLU A 28 -2.09 5.33 13.34
N ASP A 29 -2.40 5.55 14.63
CA ASP A 29 -3.20 4.62 15.44
C ASP A 29 -4.56 4.35 14.78
N LEU A 30 -5.23 5.39 14.30
CA LEU A 30 -6.54 5.26 13.64
C LEU A 30 -6.47 4.48 12.33
N LEU A 31 -5.42 4.68 11.53
CA LEU A 31 -5.21 3.90 10.30
C LEU A 31 -4.81 2.44 10.61
N GLU A 32 -4.06 2.20 11.68
CA GLU A 32 -3.78 0.85 12.16
C GLU A 32 -5.06 0.13 12.62
N ASP A 33 -5.98 0.84 13.26
CA ASP A 33 -7.28 0.28 13.63
C ASP A 33 -8.10 -0.15 12.41
N VAL A 34 -8.04 0.61 11.31
CA VAL A 34 -8.66 0.19 10.05
C VAL A 34 -8.04 -1.10 9.54
N LEU A 35 -6.69 -1.16 9.44
CA LEU A 35 -5.98 -2.34 8.91
C LEU A 35 -6.15 -3.60 9.79
N ASN A 36 -6.34 -3.41 11.09
CA ASN A 36 -6.55 -4.49 12.05
C ASN A 36 -8.03 -4.85 12.27
N ASN A 37 -8.94 -4.36 11.44
CA ASN A 37 -10.38 -4.59 11.54
C ASN A 37 -11.00 -4.19 12.89
N ARG A 38 -10.47 -3.15 13.54
CA ARG A 38 -10.96 -2.60 14.81
C ARG A 38 -11.72 -1.27 14.63
N ALA A 39 -11.67 -0.72 13.42
CA ALA A 39 -12.29 0.54 13.11
C ALA A 39 -13.81 0.44 12.91
N THR A 40 -14.49 1.55 13.16
CA THR A 40 -15.90 1.77 12.88
C THR A 40 -16.07 2.92 11.87
N GLU A 41 -17.28 3.17 11.39
CA GLU A 41 -17.54 4.34 10.53
C GLU A 41 -17.26 5.67 11.25
N GLU A 42 -17.42 5.69 12.58
CA GLU A 42 -17.03 6.85 13.40
C GLU A 42 -15.51 7.06 13.37
N THR A 43 -14.73 5.96 13.32
CA THR A 43 -13.27 6.02 13.18
C THR A 43 -12.88 6.68 11.86
N LEU A 44 -13.55 6.38 10.74
CA LEU A 44 -13.29 7.04 9.46
C LEU A 44 -13.58 8.54 9.52
N THR A 45 -14.68 8.93 10.18
CA THR A 45 -15.02 10.34 10.41
C THR A 45 -13.96 11.03 11.28
N LEU A 46 -13.42 10.31 12.27
CA LEU A 46 -12.37 10.84 13.14
C LEU A 46 -11.04 10.99 12.39
N ILE A 47 -10.69 10.05 11.51
CA ILE A 47 -9.53 10.15 10.62
C ILE A 47 -9.64 11.42 9.77
N GLU A 48 -10.79 11.64 9.12
CA GLU A 48 -11.01 12.81 8.28
C GLU A 48 -10.87 14.11 9.08
N LYS A 49 -11.53 14.21 10.24
CA LYS A 49 -11.43 15.39 11.12
C LYS A 49 -9.99 15.64 11.58
N THR A 50 -9.30 14.58 12.03
CA THR A 50 -7.94 14.68 12.54
C THR A 50 -6.99 15.13 11.44
N ALA A 51 -7.07 14.51 10.25
CA ALA A 51 -6.25 14.87 9.12
C ALA A 51 -6.51 16.32 8.67
N ARG A 52 -7.77 16.75 8.58
CA ARG A 52 -8.12 18.12 8.22
C ARG A 52 -7.63 19.15 9.24
N ASN A 53 -7.69 18.83 10.52
CA ASN A 53 -7.14 19.69 11.56
C ASN A 53 -5.62 19.83 11.43
N ILE A 54 -4.91 18.74 11.16
CA ILE A 54 -3.44 18.77 10.95
C ILE A 54 -3.12 19.57 9.69
N GLU A 55 -3.82 19.34 8.58
CA GLU A 55 -3.62 20.06 7.32
C GLU A 55 -3.72 21.59 7.52
N LEU A 56 -4.69 22.03 8.31
CA LEU A 56 -4.96 23.46 8.53
C LEU A 56 -4.09 24.11 9.62
N SER A 57 -3.48 23.33 10.50
CA SER A 57 -2.77 23.85 11.69
C SER A 57 -1.29 23.49 11.76
N ALA A 58 -0.78 22.66 10.87
CA ALA A 58 0.64 22.33 10.84
C ALA A 58 1.49 23.49 10.27
N ASP A 59 2.62 23.76 10.92
CA ASP A 59 3.49 24.91 10.59
C ASP A 59 4.27 24.71 9.25
N CYS A 60 4.39 23.47 8.75
CA CYS A 60 5.23 23.17 7.59
C CYS A 60 4.71 22.00 6.74
N ALA A 61 5.32 21.85 5.55
CA ALA A 61 4.92 20.86 4.57
C ALA A 61 4.89 19.41 5.08
N ILE A 62 5.80 19.01 5.96
CA ILE A 62 5.80 17.64 6.52
C ILE A 62 4.47 17.31 7.18
N GLY A 63 3.93 18.22 7.97
CA GLY A 63 2.66 18.01 8.67
C GLY A 63 1.45 18.09 7.73
N PHE A 64 1.29 19.19 6.99
CA PHE A 64 0.10 19.36 6.19
C PHE A 64 0.06 18.44 4.95
N GLU A 65 1.19 18.12 4.32
CA GLU A 65 1.20 17.18 3.20
C GLU A 65 0.98 15.72 3.66
N ALA A 66 1.51 15.34 4.82
CA ALA A 66 1.20 14.03 5.40
C ALA A 66 -0.31 13.85 5.65
N ALA A 67 -0.95 14.86 6.21
CA ALA A 67 -2.38 14.86 6.46
C ALA A 67 -3.21 14.90 5.15
N ARG A 68 -2.79 15.75 4.19
CA ARG A 68 -3.42 15.84 2.86
C ARG A 68 -3.38 14.50 2.12
N MET A 69 -2.26 13.79 2.17
CA MET A 69 -2.15 12.47 1.57
C MET A 69 -3.17 11.48 2.14
N VAL A 70 -3.42 11.52 3.46
CA VAL A 70 -4.45 10.68 4.09
C VAL A 70 -5.84 11.08 3.62
N LEU A 71 -6.14 12.39 3.55
CA LEU A 71 -7.44 12.89 3.06
C LEU A 71 -7.70 12.48 1.60
N VAL A 72 -6.73 12.67 0.72
CA VAL A 72 -6.83 12.28 -0.71
C VAL A 72 -7.04 10.78 -0.84
N GLY A 73 -6.36 9.99 -0.04
CA GLY A 73 -6.53 8.55 -0.08
C GLY A 73 -7.86 8.08 0.53
N LEU A 74 -8.33 8.72 1.60
CA LEU A 74 -9.64 8.43 2.19
C LEU A 74 -10.78 8.76 1.21
N ASP A 75 -10.65 9.84 0.45
CA ASP A 75 -11.62 10.25 -0.57
C ASP A 75 -11.58 9.32 -1.79
N GLY A 76 -10.38 9.09 -2.34
CA GLY A 76 -10.19 8.28 -3.54
C GLY A 76 -10.45 6.78 -3.36
N LEU A 77 -10.31 6.25 -2.12
CA LEU A 77 -10.48 4.83 -1.80
C LEU A 77 -11.60 4.61 -0.78
N ARG A 78 -12.61 5.47 -0.77
CA ARG A 78 -13.67 5.48 0.25
C ARG A 78 -14.40 4.15 0.35
N GLU A 79 -14.71 3.52 -0.77
CA GLU A 79 -15.37 2.21 -0.81
C GLU A 79 -14.51 1.11 -0.18
N ASP A 80 -13.19 1.13 -0.41
CA ASP A 80 -12.27 0.18 0.19
C ASP A 80 -12.22 0.34 1.73
N TYR A 81 -12.17 1.59 2.22
CA TYR A 81 -12.24 1.87 3.64
C TYR A 81 -13.55 1.40 4.27
N LEU A 82 -14.67 1.64 3.60
CA LEU A 82 -15.99 1.19 4.07
C LEU A 82 -16.11 -0.33 4.07
N SER A 83 -15.55 -1.02 3.08
CA SER A 83 -15.56 -2.47 3.03
C SER A 83 -14.71 -3.09 4.14
N HIS A 84 -13.54 -2.50 4.46
CA HIS A 84 -12.75 -2.90 5.62
C HIS A 84 -13.51 -2.77 6.94
N VAL A 85 -14.26 -1.67 7.10
CA VAL A 85 -14.98 -1.37 8.33
C VAL A 85 -16.26 -2.21 8.47
N ARG A 86 -16.99 -2.43 7.38
CA ARG A 86 -18.28 -3.12 7.39
C ARG A 86 -18.16 -4.63 7.24
N GLU A 87 -17.27 -5.08 6.37
CA GLU A 87 -17.16 -6.48 5.98
C GLU A 87 -15.91 -7.16 6.56
N HIS A 88 -15.03 -6.40 7.24
CA HIS A 88 -13.76 -6.85 7.81
C HIS A 88 -12.85 -7.56 6.80
N ARG A 89 -12.89 -7.13 5.54
CA ARG A 89 -12.06 -7.65 4.45
C ARG A 89 -11.68 -6.55 3.46
N CYS A 90 -10.57 -6.76 2.77
CA CYS A 90 -10.24 -5.93 1.62
C CYS A 90 -11.28 -6.18 0.51
N SER A 91 -11.84 -5.12 -0.04
CA SER A 91 -12.50 -5.23 -1.35
C SER A 91 -11.42 -5.66 -2.35
N GLY A 92 -11.73 -6.60 -3.24
CA GLY A 92 -10.80 -7.24 -4.16
C GLY A 92 -9.95 -6.35 -5.08
N SER A 93 -9.64 -5.11 -4.65
CA SER A 93 -8.72 -4.21 -5.35
C SER A 93 -7.28 -4.76 -5.45
N PHE A 94 -6.95 -5.81 -4.69
CA PHE A 94 -5.75 -6.61 -4.90
C PHE A 94 -5.86 -7.60 -6.07
N GLU A 95 -7.04 -7.74 -6.67
CA GLU A 95 -7.25 -8.44 -7.94
C GLU A 95 -6.95 -7.54 -9.15
N GLN A 96 -6.45 -6.33 -8.96
CA GLN A 96 -5.89 -5.60 -10.09
C GLN A 96 -4.75 -6.44 -10.66
N PRO A 97 -4.85 -6.82 -11.94
CA PRO A 97 -3.84 -7.64 -12.56
C PRO A 97 -2.48 -6.95 -12.41
N ILE A 98 -1.51 -7.67 -11.86
CA ILE A 98 -0.14 -7.17 -11.79
C ILE A 98 0.33 -7.01 -13.25
N PRO A 99 0.66 -5.80 -13.72
CA PRO A 99 0.84 -5.55 -15.15
C PRO A 99 1.83 -6.50 -15.83
N CYS A 100 2.91 -6.89 -15.13
CA CYS A 100 3.89 -7.82 -15.67
C CYS A 100 3.37 -9.27 -15.77
N ILE A 101 2.43 -9.69 -14.91
CA ILE A 101 1.76 -11.00 -15.02
C ILE A 101 0.70 -10.95 -16.11
N ASP A 102 -0.09 -9.90 -16.13
CA ASP A 102 -1.23 -9.75 -17.06
C ASP A 102 -0.79 -9.60 -18.52
N GLN A 103 0.32 -8.89 -18.76
CA GLN A 103 0.92 -8.74 -20.09
C GLN A 103 1.69 -9.98 -20.55
N CYS A 104 2.00 -10.91 -19.64
CA CYS A 104 2.66 -12.15 -20.01
C CYS A 104 1.67 -13.13 -20.64
N PRO A 105 1.85 -13.59 -21.90
CA PRO A 105 0.93 -14.54 -22.53
C PRO A 105 0.80 -15.88 -21.78
N ALA A 106 1.80 -16.24 -20.98
CA ALA A 106 1.80 -17.44 -20.16
C ALA A 106 1.37 -17.16 -18.70
N HIS A 107 1.06 -15.92 -18.34
CA HIS A 107 0.70 -15.47 -16.99
C HIS A 107 1.67 -15.95 -15.90
N VAL A 108 2.98 -15.95 -16.19
CA VAL A 108 4.02 -16.36 -15.25
C VAL A 108 4.05 -15.40 -14.06
N ASP A 109 4.18 -15.95 -12.86
CA ASP A 109 4.37 -15.14 -11.64
C ASP A 109 5.76 -14.49 -11.62
N ILE A 110 5.89 -13.36 -12.33
CA ILE A 110 7.13 -12.62 -12.50
C ILE A 110 7.65 -12.05 -11.19
N PRO A 111 6.85 -11.35 -10.35
CA PRO A 111 7.31 -10.89 -9.05
C PRO A 111 7.78 -12.02 -8.14
N GLY A 112 7.09 -13.16 -8.18
CA GLY A 112 7.43 -14.32 -7.36
C GLY A 112 8.80 -14.89 -7.71
N TYR A 113 9.10 -15.13 -8.99
CA TYR A 113 10.42 -15.68 -9.34
C TYR A 113 11.55 -14.66 -9.17
N ILE A 114 11.30 -13.36 -9.34
CA ILE A 114 12.28 -12.30 -9.07
C ILE A 114 12.62 -12.28 -7.57
N ALA A 115 11.64 -12.35 -6.70
CA ALA A 115 11.84 -12.41 -5.25
C ALA A 115 12.65 -13.64 -4.83
N LEU A 116 12.31 -14.81 -5.37
CA LEU A 116 13.05 -16.06 -5.13
C LEU A 116 14.50 -15.98 -5.64
N THR A 117 14.71 -15.38 -6.81
CA THR A 117 16.05 -15.17 -7.38
C THR A 117 16.86 -14.22 -6.50
N GLY A 118 16.27 -13.12 -6.03
CA GLY A 118 16.88 -12.16 -5.09
C GLY A 118 17.25 -12.79 -3.75
N ALA A 119 16.49 -13.80 -3.31
CA ALA A 119 16.78 -14.60 -2.12
C ALA A 119 17.79 -15.75 -2.35
N GLY A 120 18.37 -15.89 -3.56
CA GLY A 120 19.28 -16.97 -3.94
C GLY A 120 18.63 -18.34 -4.11
N ARG A 121 17.30 -18.42 -4.13
CA ARG A 121 16.52 -19.67 -4.26
C ARG A 121 16.21 -19.99 -5.73
N TYR A 122 17.26 -20.21 -6.52
CA TYR A 122 17.15 -20.36 -7.98
C TYR A 122 16.33 -21.58 -8.41
N GLU A 123 16.45 -22.71 -7.70
CA GLU A 123 15.66 -23.91 -8.02
C GLU A 123 14.16 -23.67 -7.85
N ASP A 124 13.77 -22.98 -6.78
CA ASP A 124 12.38 -22.66 -6.51
C ASP A 124 11.85 -21.63 -7.51
N ALA A 125 12.68 -20.66 -7.92
CA ALA A 125 12.33 -19.71 -8.99
C ALA A 125 12.04 -20.42 -10.30
N VAL A 126 12.90 -21.38 -10.71
CA VAL A 126 12.69 -22.20 -11.91
C VAL A 126 11.44 -23.08 -11.79
N ARG A 127 11.18 -23.66 -10.63
CA ARG A 127 9.94 -24.45 -10.39
C ARG A 127 8.70 -23.57 -10.53
N LEU A 128 8.75 -22.35 -9.99
CA LEU A 128 7.65 -21.38 -10.09
C LEU A 128 7.38 -21.01 -11.56
N ILE A 129 8.41 -20.67 -12.33
CA ILE A 129 8.27 -20.36 -13.76
C ILE A 129 7.68 -21.55 -14.53
N ARG A 130 8.16 -22.76 -14.26
CA ARG A 130 7.72 -23.98 -14.98
C ARG A 130 6.28 -24.39 -14.68
N LYS A 131 5.68 -23.85 -13.65
CA LYS A 131 4.28 -24.06 -13.35
C LYS A 131 3.38 -23.59 -14.50
N ASP A 132 3.72 -22.44 -15.08
CA ASP A 132 2.91 -21.77 -16.10
C ASP A 132 3.60 -21.78 -17.48
N ASN A 133 4.94 -21.91 -17.52
CA ASN A 133 5.75 -21.95 -18.74
C ASN A 133 6.71 -23.14 -18.72
N PRO A 134 6.41 -24.22 -19.47
CA PRO A 134 7.26 -25.41 -19.50
C PRO A 134 8.60 -25.20 -20.21
N PHE A 135 8.73 -24.17 -21.05
CA PHE A 135 9.94 -23.87 -21.85
C PHE A 135 10.55 -22.50 -21.54
N PRO A 136 10.93 -22.22 -20.29
CA PRO A 136 11.38 -20.88 -19.88
C PRO A 136 12.62 -20.39 -20.63
N VAL A 137 13.51 -21.28 -21.03
CA VAL A 137 14.75 -20.94 -21.78
C VAL A 137 14.42 -20.35 -23.14
N ALA A 138 13.45 -20.92 -23.86
CA ALA A 138 13.03 -20.39 -25.16
C ALA A 138 12.47 -18.96 -25.00
N CYS A 139 11.59 -18.74 -24.01
CA CYS A 139 11.07 -17.41 -23.73
C CYS A 139 12.18 -16.43 -23.33
N ALA A 140 13.14 -16.85 -22.50
CA ALA A 140 14.24 -15.97 -22.09
C ALA A 140 15.11 -15.49 -23.27
N LEU A 141 15.16 -16.26 -24.37
CA LEU A 141 15.98 -15.93 -25.55
C LEU A 141 15.22 -15.11 -26.61
N ILE A 142 13.89 -15.21 -26.67
CA ILE A 142 13.10 -14.63 -27.76
C ILE A 142 12.00 -13.67 -27.30
N CYS A 143 11.74 -13.56 -25.99
CA CYS A 143 10.69 -12.70 -25.48
C CYS A 143 11.08 -11.22 -25.60
N GLU A 144 10.20 -10.44 -26.22
CA GLU A 144 10.39 -8.99 -26.40
C GLU A 144 9.87 -8.18 -25.20
N HIS A 145 9.24 -8.80 -24.22
CA HIS A 145 8.73 -8.10 -23.04
C HIS A 145 9.85 -7.90 -22.01
N PRO A 146 10.10 -6.66 -21.59
CA PRO A 146 11.19 -6.31 -20.66
C PRO A 146 10.80 -6.55 -19.19
N CYS A 147 10.27 -7.72 -18.88
CA CYS A 147 10.00 -8.13 -17.49
C CYS A 147 11.15 -9.02 -16.92
#